data_d593c2a11313b0a125c71ed43b4b0249
#
_entry.id   d593c2a11313b0a125c71ed43b4b0249
#
_cell.length_a   1.000
_cell.length_b   1.000
_cell.length_c   1.000
_cell.angle_alpha   90.00
_cell.angle_beta   90.00
_cell.angle_gamma   90.00
#
_symmetry.space_group_name_H-M   'P 1'
#
loop_
_entity.id
_entity.type
_entity.pdbx_description
1 polymer ?
#
loop_
_entity_poly.entity_id
_entity_poly.type
_entity_poly.pdbx_seq_one_letter_code
_entity_poly.pdbx_strand_id
1 'polypeptide(L)'
;LNASGQPYFNVQIDGVATLSSGETVSYTSTRVRTWTAGSTTLLNRFDDEYDITGTAIGTFSSGGGYTALTTNPVHIKVGCGFPVSGTIEIAPQSRPLRIVDYGSGTCDATFTVTVNGQTYTFN
;
A
#
# COMPACT_ATOMS: atom_id res chain seq x y z
N LEU A 1 6.39 19.57 7.21
CA LEU A 1 4.98 19.41 7.58
C LEU A 1 4.10 19.67 6.38
N ASN A 2 2.98 18.96 6.26
CA ASN A 2 1.99 19.23 5.22
C ASN A 2 1.13 20.45 5.59
N ALA A 3 0.13 20.77 4.76
CA ALA A 3 -0.75 21.93 4.97
C ALA A 3 -1.55 21.82 6.29
N SER A 4 -1.74 20.63 6.83
CA SER A 4 -2.43 20.40 8.12
C SER A 4 -1.47 20.36 9.31
N GLY A 5 -0.19 20.65 9.10
CA GLY A 5 0.82 20.61 10.16
C GLY A 5 1.29 19.23 10.55
N GLN A 6 1.02 18.21 9.75
CA GLN A 6 1.42 16.83 10.01
C GLN A 6 2.78 16.53 9.38
N PRO A 7 3.68 15.82 10.09
CA PRO A 7 4.92 15.34 9.49
C PRO A 7 4.64 14.38 8.33
N TYR A 8 5.39 14.49 7.27
CA TYR A 8 5.28 13.54 6.17
C TYR A 8 6.67 13.20 5.62
N PHE A 9 6.75 12.04 4.98
CA PHE A 9 7.98 11.52 4.42
C PHE A 9 7.74 11.08 2.98
N ASN A 10 8.61 11.51 2.09
CA ASN A 10 8.66 11.00 0.73
C ASN A 10 9.57 9.80 0.71
N VAL A 11 9.06 8.67 0.22
CA VAL A 11 9.82 7.42 0.15
C VAL A 11 9.87 6.99 -1.31
N GLN A 12 11.08 6.84 -1.83
CA GLN A 12 11.31 6.31 -3.16
C GLN A 12 12.10 5.00 -3.03
N ILE A 13 11.60 3.96 -3.67
CA ILE A 13 12.21 2.64 -3.64
C ILE A 13 12.47 2.20 -5.09
N ASP A 14 13.72 1.87 -5.39
CA ASP A 14 14.11 1.26 -6.65
C ASP A 14 14.83 -0.05 -6.31
N GLY A 15 14.46 -1.13 -6.97
CA GLY A 15 15.06 -2.40 -6.64
C GLY A 15 14.86 -3.47 -7.69
N VAL A 16 15.57 -4.57 -7.49
CA VAL A 16 15.43 -5.77 -8.30
C VAL A 16 15.31 -6.95 -7.34
N ALA A 17 14.28 -7.76 -7.51
CA ALA A 17 14.09 -9.00 -6.77
C ALA A 17 14.30 -10.18 -7.71
N THR A 18 14.99 -11.22 -7.24
CA THR A 18 15.18 -12.47 -7.98
C THR A 18 14.24 -13.51 -7.39
N LEU A 19 13.40 -14.08 -8.26
CA LEU A 19 12.45 -15.12 -7.86
C LEU A 19 13.15 -16.49 -7.87
N SER A 20 12.52 -17.47 -7.22
CA SER A 20 13.06 -18.84 -7.17
C SER A 20 13.18 -19.50 -8.54
N SER A 21 12.41 -19.04 -9.53
CA SER A 21 12.50 -19.49 -10.93
C SER A 21 13.69 -18.92 -11.69
N GLY A 22 14.45 -17.99 -11.09
CA GLY A 22 15.53 -17.26 -11.78
C GLY A 22 15.05 -15.99 -12.49
N GLU A 23 13.73 -15.77 -12.58
CA GLU A 23 13.16 -14.54 -13.12
C GLU A 23 13.43 -13.36 -12.19
N THR A 24 13.68 -12.19 -12.75
CA THR A 24 13.85 -10.97 -11.98
C THR A 24 12.67 -10.03 -12.15
N VAL A 25 12.37 -9.28 -11.09
CA VAL A 25 11.38 -8.20 -11.10
C VAL A 25 12.11 -6.90 -10.77
N SER A 26 12.09 -5.96 -11.71
CA SER A 26 12.55 -4.59 -11.46
C SER A 26 11.35 -3.77 -11.02
N TYR A 27 11.46 -3.06 -9.91
CA TYR A 27 10.35 -2.26 -9.42
C TYR A 27 10.80 -0.88 -8.98
N THR A 28 9.90 0.10 -9.17
CA THR A 28 10.04 1.43 -8.63
C THR A 28 8.77 1.77 -7.87
N SER A 29 8.91 2.47 -6.75
CA SER A 29 7.78 2.89 -5.94
C SER A 29 8.05 4.28 -5.40
N THR A 30 7.05 5.16 -5.53
CA THR A 30 7.08 6.49 -4.92
C THR A 30 5.91 6.59 -3.98
N ARG A 31 6.17 6.87 -2.70
CA ARG A 31 5.17 6.91 -1.65
C ARG A 31 5.30 8.18 -0.83
N VAL A 32 4.16 8.65 -0.33
CA VAL A 32 4.11 9.67 0.71
C VAL A 32 3.50 9.03 1.95
N ARG A 33 4.25 9.06 3.04
CA ARG A 33 3.79 8.56 4.34
C ARG A 33 3.57 9.76 5.24
N THR A 34 2.33 9.98 5.64
CA THR A 34 1.93 11.09 6.51
C THR A 34 1.64 10.56 7.91
N TRP A 35 2.26 11.16 8.91
CA TRP A 35 2.05 10.81 10.31
C TRP A 35 0.82 11.56 10.81
N THR A 36 -0.33 10.87 10.85
CA THR A 36 -1.63 11.49 11.13
C THR A 36 -1.96 11.58 12.62
N ALA A 37 -1.37 10.70 13.45
CA ALA A 37 -1.56 10.73 14.90
C ALA A 37 -0.33 10.18 15.60
N GLY A 38 -0.13 10.58 16.86
CA GLY A 38 0.95 10.07 17.70
C GLY A 38 2.25 10.88 17.64
N SER A 39 2.33 11.91 16.80
CA SER A 39 3.58 12.68 16.63
C SER A 39 3.99 13.48 17.87
N THR A 40 3.07 13.68 18.81
CA THR A 40 3.34 14.41 20.07
C THR A 40 3.68 13.47 21.23
N THR A 41 3.57 12.16 21.04
CA THR A 41 3.80 11.13 22.06
C THR A 41 4.93 10.20 21.62
N LEU A 42 6.14 10.74 21.51
CA LEU A 42 7.28 10.07 20.88
C LEU A 42 7.71 8.77 21.57
N LEU A 43 7.38 8.60 22.85
CA LEU A 43 7.72 7.37 23.60
C LEU A 43 6.65 6.30 23.51
N ASN A 44 5.48 6.60 22.94
CA ASN A 44 4.40 5.65 22.74
C ASN A 44 4.09 5.52 21.26
N ARG A 45 4.72 4.55 20.60
CA ARG A 45 4.50 4.30 19.16
C ARG A 45 3.19 3.56 18.86
N PHE A 46 2.52 3.01 19.88
CA PHE A 46 1.27 2.28 19.67
C PHE A 46 0.07 3.18 19.39
N ASP A 47 0.19 4.48 19.62
CA ASP A 47 -0.82 5.46 19.23
C ASP A 47 -0.51 6.12 17.87
N ASP A 48 0.55 5.69 17.20
CA ASP A 48 0.92 6.23 15.91
C ASP A 48 -0.05 5.76 14.81
N GLU A 49 -0.41 6.68 13.94
CA GLU A 49 -1.21 6.40 12.76
C GLU A 49 -0.59 7.09 11.56
N TYR A 50 -0.70 6.44 10.41
CA TYR A 50 -0.13 6.93 9.15
C TYR A 50 -1.10 6.76 8.00
N ASP A 51 -1.08 7.72 7.08
CA ASP A 51 -1.68 7.57 5.76
C ASP A 51 -0.57 7.39 4.73
N ILE A 52 -0.73 6.40 3.87
CA ILE A 52 0.23 6.11 2.81
C ILE A 52 -0.48 6.23 1.46
N THR A 53 0.09 7.04 0.58
CA THR A 53 -0.34 7.16 -0.82
C THR A 53 0.86 6.91 -1.72
N GLY A 54 0.61 6.53 -2.96
CA GLY A 54 1.69 6.41 -3.92
C GLY A 54 1.37 5.53 -5.12
N THR A 55 2.43 5.28 -5.88
CA THR A 55 2.39 4.47 -7.09
C THR A 55 3.58 3.52 -7.09
N ALA A 56 3.42 2.40 -7.77
CA ALA A 56 4.50 1.43 -7.98
C ALA A 56 4.40 0.86 -9.39
N ILE A 57 5.55 0.55 -9.99
CA ILE A 57 5.65 -0.09 -11.30
C ILE A 57 6.62 -1.26 -11.14
N GLY A 58 6.19 -2.43 -11.60
CA GLY A 58 7.02 -3.63 -11.65
C GLY A 58 7.17 -4.12 -13.08
N THR A 59 8.35 -4.60 -13.44
CA THR A 59 8.65 -5.17 -14.75
C THR A 59 9.35 -6.50 -14.58
N PHE A 60 8.83 -7.54 -15.25
CA PHE A 60 9.38 -8.89 -15.18
C PHE A 60 10.39 -9.10 -16.30
N SER A 61 11.49 -9.81 -16.01
CA SER A 61 12.52 -10.14 -17.02
C SER A 61 11.99 -11.04 -18.14
N SER A 62 10.97 -11.84 -17.85
CA SER A 62 10.29 -12.67 -18.85
C SER A 62 9.32 -11.92 -19.75
N GLY A 63 9.10 -10.63 -19.49
CA GLY A 63 8.15 -9.77 -20.18
C GLY A 63 6.92 -9.51 -19.32
N GLY A 64 6.24 -8.41 -19.61
CA GLY A 64 5.08 -7.97 -18.83
C GLY A 64 5.46 -7.21 -17.57
N GLY A 65 4.46 -6.86 -16.79
CA GLY A 65 4.63 -6.11 -15.57
C GLY A 65 3.30 -5.73 -14.95
N TYR A 66 3.36 -4.80 -14.00
CA TYR A 66 2.16 -4.29 -13.31
C TYR A 66 2.38 -2.85 -12.89
N THR A 67 1.27 -2.15 -12.68
CA THR A 67 1.24 -0.88 -11.98
C THR A 67 0.35 -1.00 -10.77
N ALA A 68 0.68 -0.27 -9.71
CA ALA A 68 -0.15 -0.17 -8.51
C ALA A 68 -0.35 1.31 -8.18
N LEU A 69 -1.58 1.66 -7.83
CA LEU A 69 -1.96 3.03 -7.50
C LEU A 69 -2.83 3.02 -6.26
N THR A 70 -2.47 3.84 -5.28
CA THR A 70 -3.32 4.09 -4.12
C THR A 70 -4.43 5.04 -4.53
N THR A 71 -5.67 4.57 -4.55
CA THR A 71 -6.84 5.37 -4.94
C THR A 71 -7.47 6.08 -3.75
N ASN A 72 -7.41 5.47 -2.56
CA ASN A 72 -7.71 6.12 -1.29
C ASN A 72 -6.56 5.84 -0.34
N PRO A 73 -6.14 6.81 0.50
CA PRO A 73 -4.99 6.59 1.38
C PRO A 73 -5.14 5.32 2.21
N VAL A 74 -4.06 4.54 2.26
CA VAL A 74 -3.99 3.36 3.12
C VAL A 74 -3.69 3.83 4.53
N HIS A 75 -4.64 3.64 5.44
CA HIS A 75 -4.51 4.08 6.82
C HIS A 75 -3.98 2.95 7.69
N ILE A 76 -2.90 3.22 8.40
CA ILE A 76 -2.25 2.27 9.28
C ILE A 76 -2.33 2.78 10.71
N LYS A 77 -2.84 1.95 11.60
CA LYS A 77 -2.77 2.14 13.06
C LYS A 77 -1.76 1.14 13.59
N VAL A 78 -0.66 1.64 14.13
CA VAL A 78 0.44 0.78 14.58
C VAL A 78 -0.05 -0.23 15.62
N GLY A 79 -0.95 0.17 16.53
CA GLY A 79 -1.52 -0.72 17.53
C GLY A 79 -2.36 -1.86 16.97
N CYS A 80 -2.85 -1.74 15.72
CA CYS A 80 -3.63 -2.80 15.04
C CYS A 80 -2.76 -3.81 14.30
N GLY A 81 -1.57 -3.40 13.86
CA GLY A 81 -0.67 -4.26 13.10
C GLY A 81 -1.06 -4.50 11.65
N PHE A 82 -2.21 -3.96 11.19
CA PHE A 82 -2.73 -4.14 9.83
C PHE A 82 -3.23 -2.81 9.28
N PRO A 83 -3.23 -2.62 7.94
CA PRO A 83 -3.98 -1.53 7.35
C PRO A 83 -5.47 -1.66 7.71
N VAL A 84 -6.09 -0.57 8.12
CA VAL A 84 -7.49 -0.57 8.58
C VAL A 84 -8.45 0.02 7.55
N SER A 85 -7.94 0.80 6.60
CA SER A 85 -8.75 1.35 5.51
C SER A 85 -7.86 1.74 4.33
N GLY A 86 -8.50 2.10 3.23
CA GLY A 86 -7.83 2.50 2.01
C GLY A 86 -7.99 1.48 0.89
N THR A 87 -7.74 1.93 -0.34
CA THR A 87 -7.88 1.11 -1.53
C THR A 87 -6.66 1.26 -2.44
N ILE A 88 -6.25 0.16 -3.05
CA ILE A 88 -5.15 0.10 -4.01
C ILE A 88 -5.67 -0.59 -5.26
N GLU A 89 -5.41 -0.01 -6.42
CA GLU A 89 -5.65 -0.63 -7.71
C GLU A 89 -4.34 -1.23 -8.23
N ILE A 90 -4.37 -2.50 -8.57
CA ILE A 90 -3.24 -3.21 -9.17
C ILE A 90 -3.65 -3.61 -10.58
N ALA A 91 -2.91 -3.11 -11.57
CA ALA A 91 -3.16 -3.36 -12.97
C ALA A 91 -2.03 -4.21 -13.56
N PRO A 92 -2.13 -5.55 -13.55
CA PRO A 92 -1.17 -6.41 -14.23
C PRO A 92 -1.33 -6.26 -15.75
N GLN A 93 -0.24 -6.34 -16.48
CA GLN A 93 -0.27 -6.32 -17.93
C GLN A 93 -0.99 -7.58 -18.45
N SER A 94 -1.94 -7.40 -19.34
CA SER A 94 -2.72 -8.49 -19.97
C SER A 94 -3.59 -9.31 -18.99
N ARG A 95 -3.87 -8.78 -17.81
CA ARG A 95 -4.74 -9.42 -16.82
C ARG A 95 -5.74 -8.40 -16.25
N PRO A 96 -6.87 -8.85 -15.69
CA PRO A 96 -7.85 -7.94 -15.12
C PRO A 96 -7.29 -7.08 -13.98
N LEU A 97 -7.83 -5.88 -13.85
CA LEU A 97 -7.57 -4.99 -12.73
C LEU A 97 -7.99 -5.65 -11.42
N ARG A 98 -7.16 -5.49 -10.39
CA ARG A 98 -7.47 -5.91 -9.04
C ARG A 98 -7.60 -4.70 -8.15
N ILE A 99 -8.67 -4.67 -7.35
CA ILE A 99 -8.90 -3.61 -6.36
C ILE A 99 -8.78 -4.24 -4.98
N VAL A 100 -7.81 -3.79 -4.21
CA VAL A 100 -7.61 -4.22 -2.83
C VAL A 100 -8.22 -3.18 -1.92
N ASP A 101 -9.13 -3.59 -1.04
CA ASP A 101 -9.82 -2.71 -0.10
C ASP A 101 -9.59 -3.23 1.32
N TYR A 102 -8.98 -2.39 2.15
CA TYR A 102 -8.67 -2.73 3.54
C TYR A 102 -9.80 -2.43 4.51
N GLY A 103 -10.93 -1.94 4.02
CA GLY A 103 -12.12 -1.74 4.84
C GLY A 103 -12.36 -0.30 5.26
N SER A 104 -13.17 -0.13 6.29
CA SER A 104 -13.71 1.17 6.70
C SER A 104 -13.06 1.74 7.97
N GLY A 105 -11.99 1.14 8.47
CA GLY A 105 -11.28 1.64 9.64
C GLY A 105 -11.34 0.73 10.86
N THR A 106 -12.00 -0.43 10.75
CA THR A 106 -12.04 -1.43 11.82
C THR A 106 -10.68 -2.09 11.98
N CYS A 107 -10.25 -2.24 13.23
CA CYS A 107 -8.98 -2.89 13.57
C CYS A 107 -9.12 -4.42 13.43
N ASP A 108 -9.03 -4.91 12.19
CA ASP A 108 -9.09 -6.33 11.87
C ASP A 108 -8.12 -6.64 10.73
N ALA A 109 -7.91 -7.93 10.46
CA ALA A 109 -7.04 -8.40 9.39
C ALA A 109 -7.82 -8.65 8.08
N THR A 110 -9.06 -8.20 8.01
CA THR A 110 -9.94 -8.46 6.86
C THR A 110 -9.67 -7.46 5.74
N PHE A 111 -9.50 -7.96 4.53
CA PHE A 111 -9.45 -7.14 3.33
C PHE A 111 -10.15 -7.88 2.19
N THR A 112 -10.52 -7.15 1.16
CA THR A 112 -11.16 -7.73 -0.03
C THR A 112 -10.32 -7.46 -1.27
N VAL A 113 -10.41 -8.37 -2.23
CA VAL A 113 -9.84 -8.18 -3.56
C VAL A 113 -10.96 -8.38 -4.57
N THR A 114 -11.19 -7.38 -5.41
CA THR A 114 -12.20 -7.43 -6.46
C THR A 114 -11.52 -7.60 -7.83
N VAL A 115 -11.92 -8.63 -8.56
CA VAL A 115 -11.41 -8.95 -9.90
C VAL A 115 -12.61 -9.29 -10.79
N ASN A 116 -12.75 -8.62 -11.94
CA ASN A 116 -13.84 -8.85 -12.89
C ASN A 116 -15.23 -8.74 -12.24
N GLY A 117 -15.41 -7.82 -11.31
CA GLY A 117 -16.69 -7.63 -10.62
C GLY A 117 -16.95 -8.64 -9.51
N GLN A 118 -16.06 -9.60 -9.29
CA GLN A 118 -16.18 -10.55 -8.18
C GLN A 118 -15.27 -10.15 -7.02
N THR A 119 -15.84 -10.16 -5.82
CA THR A 119 -15.12 -9.77 -4.61
C THR A 119 -14.82 -11.00 -3.76
N TYR A 120 -13.56 -11.13 -3.38
CA TYR A 120 -13.06 -12.19 -2.49
C TYR A 120 -12.64 -11.57 -1.17
N THR A 121 -13.04 -12.18 -0.07
CA THR A 121 -12.70 -11.70 1.28
C THR A 121 -11.61 -12.57 1.88
N PHE A 122 -10.61 -11.92 2.46
CA PHE A 122 -9.47 -12.56 3.15
C PHE A 122 -9.44 -12.09 4.60
N ASN A 123 -9.15 -13.02 5.49
CA ASN A 123 -9.04 -12.74 6.93
C ASN A 123 -7.64 -13.07 7.43
#